data_95d0d30a145cec3615a5e2957d91f712
#
_entry.id   95d0d30a145cec3615a5e2957d91f712
#
_cell.length_a   1.000
_cell.length_b   1.000
_cell.length_c   1.000
_cell.angle_alpha   90.00
_cell.angle_beta   90.00
_cell.angle_gamma   90.00
#
_symmetry.space_group_name_H-M   'P 1'
#
loop_
_entity.id
_entity.type
_entity.pdbx_description
1 polymer ?
#
loop_
_entity_poly.entity_id
_entity_poly.type
_entity_poly.pdbx_seq_one_letter_code
_entity_poly.pdbx_strand_id
1 'polypeptide(L)'
;MKIAWIGVGVMGKSMALNLKKAGHLVYVYNRTLSKCEGLEDDGIKVCSTIKECVNDADAIFTIVGYPKDVEEVYLSDYGIFANAKEGSYIVDMTTSSPALAKKLSEIGTKFHVLDAPVSGGDIGAKNASLSIMVGGEKEDFEYLLPVFEAMGKNIIYLGKAGSGQNCKACNQIAIAGTIAAAAEAMHYAESVGLDGNTVLNAISKGAAGSWQMDNNAPKMLNSDYEPGFFIKHFIKDLKIARDTMESKNEELPVLNKVLELYENIADNGLENEGTQAIIEYYK
;
A
#
# COMPACT_ATOMS: atom_id res chain seq x y z
N MET A 1 5.07 -16.81 -17.04
CA MET A 1 6.16 -16.73 -16.04
C MET A 1 5.80 -17.56 -14.84
N LYS A 2 6.79 -18.06 -14.11
CA LYS A 2 6.64 -18.55 -12.74
C LYS A 2 6.82 -17.39 -11.78
N ILE A 3 5.78 -17.07 -11.03
CA ILE A 3 5.75 -15.94 -10.11
C ILE A 3 5.66 -16.44 -8.66
N ALA A 4 6.59 -16.00 -7.82
CA ALA A 4 6.49 -16.13 -6.38
C ALA A 4 5.80 -14.89 -5.79
N TRP A 5 4.85 -15.09 -4.91
CA TRP A 5 4.13 -14.03 -4.21
C TRP A 5 4.25 -14.18 -2.71
N ILE A 6 4.80 -13.18 -2.03
CA ILE A 6 5.01 -13.20 -0.59
C ILE A 6 4.13 -12.14 0.06
N GLY A 7 3.26 -12.60 0.96
CA GLY A 7 2.30 -11.75 1.65
C GLY A 7 0.87 -11.88 1.12
N VAL A 8 0.09 -12.74 1.79
CA VAL A 8 -1.32 -13.01 1.46
C VAL A 8 -2.22 -12.29 2.47
N GLY A 9 -2.10 -10.97 2.50
CA GLY A 9 -3.01 -10.09 3.24
C GLY A 9 -4.24 -9.73 2.40
N VAL A 10 -5.01 -8.74 2.86
CA VAL A 10 -6.25 -8.26 2.22
C VAL A 10 -6.04 -7.95 0.73
N MET A 11 -4.98 -7.23 0.39
CA MET A 11 -4.66 -6.91 -1.00
C MET A 11 -3.93 -8.03 -1.71
N GLY A 12 -2.92 -8.62 -1.06
CA GLY A 12 -2.02 -9.59 -1.68
C GLY A 12 -2.72 -10.84 -2.19
N LYS A 13 -3.76 -11.32 -1.50
CA LYS A 13 -4.58 -12.45 -1.96
C LYS A 13 -5.22 -12.15 -3.32
N SER A 14 -5.86 -11.00 -3.46
CA SER A 14 -6.52 -10.58 -4.70
C SER A 14 -5.53 -10.35 -5.83
N MET A 15 -4.37 -9.76 -5.55
CA MET A 15 -3.33 -9.50 -6.53
C MET A 15 -2.73 -10.82 -7.07
N ALA A 16 -2.43 -11.78 -6.18
CA ALA A 16 -1.95 -13.12 -6.58
C ALA A 16 -2.98 -13.87 -7.45
N LEU A 17 -4.27 -13.78 -7.09
CA LEU A 17 -5.36 -14.34 -7.89
C LEU A 17 -5.46 -13.71 -9.29
N ASN A 18 -5.26 -12.40 -9.40
CA ASN A 18 -5.28 -11.72 -10.69
C ASN A 18 -4.11 -12.16 -11.59
N LEU A 19 -2.92 -12.34 -11.01
CA LEU A 19 -1.78 -12.91 -11.74
C LEU A 19 -2.07 -14.34 -12.24
N LYS A 20 -2.73 -15.15 -11.41
CA LYS A 20 -3.17 -16.49 -11.81
C LYS A 20 -4.17 -16.44 -12.96
N LYS A 21 -5.17 -15.56 -12.90
CA LYS A 21 -6.16 -15.35 -13.97
C LYS A 21 -5.51 -14.87 -15.28
N ALA A 22 -4.40 -14.11 -15.19
CA ALA A 22 -3.62 -13.69 -16.34
C ALA A 22 -2.76 -14.82 -16.95
N GLY A 23 -2.83 -16.05 -16.42
CA GLY A 23 -2.16 -17.23 -16.98
C GLY A 23 -0.77 -17.50 -16.44
N HIS A 24 -0.36 -16.84 -15.36
CA HIS A 24 0.93 -17.12 -14.71
C HIS A 24 0.85 -18.37 -13.82
N LEU A 25 2.01 -19.02 -13.62
CA LEU A 25 2.19 -20.03 -12.58
C LEU A 25 2.50 -19.31 -11.27
N VAL A 26 1.55 -19.29 -10.34
CA VAL A 26 1.68 -18.52 -9.09
C VAL A 26 1.93 -19.45 -7.93
N TYR A 27 2.99 -19.14 -7.17
CA TYR A 27 3.38 -19.76 -5.92
C TYR A 27 3.24 -18.71 -4.82
N VAL A 28 2.66 -19.06 -3.69
CA VAL A 28 2.47 -18.09 -2.61
C VAL A 28 3.11 -18.56 -1.31
N TYR A 29 3.61 -17.62 -0.54
CA TYR A 29 4.03 -17.82 0.84
C TYR A 29 3.46 -16.71 1.72
N ASN A 30 3.01 -17.09 2.91
CA ASN A 30 2.64 -16.14 3.96
C ASN A 30 3.09 -16.66 5.32
N ARG A 31 3.62 -15.77 6.18
CA ARG A 31 4.05 -16.12 7.55
C ARG A 31 2.95 -16.84 8.34
N THR A 32 1.70 -16.42 8.17
CA THR A 32 0.51 -17.09 8.72
C THR A 32 -0.13 -17.92 7.60
N LEU A 33 0.17 -19.22 7.56
CA LEU A 33 -0.26 -20.11 6.47
C LEU A 33 -1.78 -20.21 6.31
N SER A 34 -2.55 -20.09 7.40
CA SER A 34 -4.02 -20.12 7.33
C SER A 34 -4.61 -19.01 6.44
N LYS A 35 -3.91 -17.91 6.21
CA LYS A 35 -4.34 -16.87 5.26
C LYS A 35 -4.30 -17.33 3.80
N CYS A 36 -3.59 -18.42 3.51
CA CYS A 36 -3.51 -19.02 2.17
C CYS A 36 -4.64 -20.00 1.87
N GLU A 37 -5.51 -20.31 2.85
CA GLU A 37 -6.62 -21.25 2.67
C GLU A 37 -7.49 -20.89 1.47
N GLY A 38 -7.85 -21.93 0.68
CA GLY A 38 -8.65 -21.82 -0.53
C GLY A 38 -7.87 -21.40 -1.79
N LEU A 39 -6.61 -20.98 -1.69
CA LEU A 39 -5.83 -20.58 -2.88
C LEU A 39 -5.42 -21.77 -3.75
N GLU A 40 -5.30 -22.97 -3.18
CA GLU A 40 -5.00 -24.18 -3.94
C GLU A 40 -6.15 -24.60 -4.84
N ASP A 41 -7.40 -24.34 -4.42
CA ASP A 41 -8.60 -24.58 -5.23
C ASP A 41 -8.63 -23.68 -6.49
N ASP A 42 -8.01 -22.48 -6.38
CA ASP A 42 -7.81 -21.56 -7.51
C ASP A 42 -6.57 -21.92 -8.37
N GLY A 43 -5.88 -23.04 -8.07
CA GLY A 43 -4.71 -23.52 -8.79
C GLY A 43 -3.43 -22.72 -8.48
N ILE A 44 -3.36 -22.07 -7.33
CA ILE A 44 -2.16 -21.41 -6.79
C ILE A 44 -1.44 -22.40 -5.88
N LYS A 45 -0.12 -22.56 -6.02
CA LYS A 45 0.65 -23.42 -5.13
C LYS A 45 1.00 -22.67 -3.83
N VAL A 46 0.57 -23.20 -2.69
CA VAL A 46 0.96 -22.71 -1.38
C VAL A 46 2.29 -23.35 -0.95
N CYS A 47 3.25 -22.52 -0.56
CA CYS A 47 4.58 -22.92 -0.11
C CYS A 47 4.70 -22.79 1.41
N SER A 48 5.46 -23.67 2.03
CA SER A 48 5.70 -23.67 3.47
C SER A 48 6.85 -22.73 3.91
N THR A 49 7.73 -22.36 2.99
CA THR A 49 8.88 -21.48 3.23
C THR A 49 9.08 -20.48 2.08
N ILE A 50 9.76 -19.35 2.35
CA ILE A 50 10.19 -18.41 1.32
C ILE A 50 11.06 -19.14 0.28
N LYS A 51 12.04 -19.94 0.74
CA LYS A 51 12.92 -20.70 -0.14
C LYS A 51 12.15 -21.56 -1.14
N GLU A 52 11.16 -22.34 -0.70
CA GLU A 52 10.32 -23.15 -1.58
C GLU A 52 9.59 -22.29 -2.63
N CYS A 53 9.15 -21.11 -2.21
CA CYS A 53 8.40 -20.20 -3.06
C CYS A 53 9.27 -19.56 -4.15
N VAL A 54 10.51 -19.15 -3.84
CA VAL A 54 11.32 -18.26 -4.68
C VAL A 54 12.42 -18.95 -5.48
N ASN A 55 12.87 -20.16 -5.11
CA ASN A 55 14.10 -20.78 -5.62
C ASN A 55 14.19 -20.94 -7.14
N ASP A 56 13.08 -20.95 -7.82
CA ASP A 56 12.97 -21.16 -9.28
C ASP A 56 11.96 -20.19 -9.93
N ALA A 57 11.68 -19.07 -9.25
CA ALA A 57 10.77 -18.05 -9.75
C ALA A 57 11.47 -17.12 -10.75
N ASP A 58 10.76 -16.76 -11.82
CA ASP A 58 11.22 -15.75 -12.78
C ASP A 58 11.02 -14.34 -12.21
N ALA A 59 9.92 -14.14 -11.48
CA ALA A 59 9.62 -12.89 -10.79
C ALA A 59 9.07 -13.16 -9.39
N ILE A 60 9.45 -12.32 -8.44
CA ILE A 60 9.10 -12.41 -7.02
C ILE A 60 8.46 -11.09 -6.61
N PHE A 61 7.23 -11.15 -6.15
CA PHE A 61 6.48 -9.98 -5.67
C PHE A 61 6.25 -10.09 -4.17
N THR A 62 6.36 -8.97 -3.47
CA THR A 62 6.11 -8.89 -2.03
C THR A 62 5.09 -7.81 -1.71
N ILE A 63 4.18 -8.09 -0.79
CA ILE A 63 3.32 -7.09 -0.16
C ILE A 63 3.09 -7.48 1.31
N VAL A 64 3.89 -6.90 2.19
CA VAL A 64 3.90 -7.22 3.62
C VAL A 64 3.46 -6.01 4.47
N GLY A 65 3.62 -6.07 5.80
CA GLY A 65 3.03 -5.05 6.69
C GLY A 65 3.85 -3.77 6.82
N TYR A 66 5.12 -3.91 7.15
CA TYR A 66 5.99 -2.83 7.60
C TYR A 66 7.37 -2.88 6.93
N PRO A 67 8.14 -1.76 6.92
CA PRO A 67 9.51 -1.76 6.40
C PRO A 67 10.41 -2.83 7.01
N LYS A 68 10.28 -3.10 8.32
CA LYS A 68 11.02 -4.17 8.99
C LYS A 68 10.69 -5.57 8.47
N ASP A 69 9.42 -5.80 8.11
CA ASP A 69 9.01 -7.09 7.54
C ASP A 69 9.60 -7.24 6.11
N VAL A 70 9.70 -6.13 5.35
CA VAL A 70 10.39 -6.12 4.05
C VAL A 70 11.86 -6.45 4.25
N GLU A 71 12.55 -5.78 5.16
CA GLU A 71 13.96 -6.02 5.43
C GLU A 71 14.22 -7.48 5.83
N GLU A 72 13.41 -8.06 6.70
CA GLU A 72 13.48 -9.47 7.11
C GLU A 72 13.25 -10.42 5.92
N VAL A 73 12.19 -10.21 5.14
CA VAL A 73 11.83 -11.06 3.99
C VAL A 73 12.91 -11.02 2.90
N TYR A 74 13.61 -9.92 2.74
CA TYR A 74 14.64 -9.77 1.71
C TYR A 74 16.02 -10.22 2.20
N LEU A 75 16.44 -9.83 3.40
CA LEU A 75 17.86 -9.88 3.82
C LEU A 75 18.19 -10.99 4.80
N SER A 76 17.22 -11.70 5.37
CA SER A 76 17.52 -12.82 6.28
C SER A 76 18.12 -14.02 5.53
N ASP A 77 18.78 -14.92 6.23
CA ASP A 77 19.38 -16.16 5.68
C ASP A 77 18.34 -17.07 5.00
N TYR A 78 17.08 -16.97 5.40
CA TYR A 78 15.94 -17.66 4.80
C TYR A 78 15.15 -16.76 3.85
N GLY A 79 15.59 -15.54 3.64
CA GLY A 79 14.94 -14.51 2.83
C GLY A 79 15.14 -14.69 1.31
N ILE A 80 14.64 -13.70 0.57
CA ILE A 80 14.61 -13.75 -0.90
C ILE A 80 16.03 -13.75 -1.47
N PHE A 81 16.90 -12.82 -1.07
CA PHE A 81 18.24 -12.68 -1.67
C PHE A 81 19.15 -13.88 -1.42
N ALA A 82 18.93 -14.62 -0.34
CA ALA A 82 19.67 -15.84 -0.05
C ALA A 82 19.19 -17.07 -0.85
N ASN A 83 17.97 -17.06 -1.37
CA ASN A 83 17.31 -18.24 -1.89
C ASN A 83 16.75 -18.10 -3.32
N ALA A 84 16.65 -16.87 -3.85
CA ALA A 84 16.15 -16.63 -5.20
C ALA A 84 17.20 -17.01 -6.26
N LYS A 85 16.71 -17.37 -7.44
CA LYS A 85 17.53 -17.62 -8.63
C LYS A 85 18.17 -16.29 -9.10
N GLU A 86 19.46 -16.30 -9.41
CA GLU A 86 20.14 -15.14 -10.02
C GLU A 86 19.43 -14.70 -11.31
N GLY A 87 19.31 -13.39 -11.53
CA GLY A 87 18.60 -12.81 -12.65
C GLY A 87 17.09 -12.76 -12.50
N SER A 88 16.52 -13.18 -11.34
CA SER A 88 15.09 -13.00 -11.07
C SER A 88 14.73 -11.54 -10.90
N TYR A 89 13.51 -11.18 -11.31
CA TYR A 89 12.92 -9.88 -11.01
C TYR A 89 12.31 -9.89 -9.61
N ILE A 90 12.63 -8.89 -8.79
CA ILE A 90 12.17 -8.81 -7.40
C ILE A 90 11.49 -7.47 -7.19
N VAL A 91 10.20 -7.49 -6.85
CA VAL A 91 9.34 -6.31 -6.80
C VAL A 91 8.72 -6.16 -5.42
N ASP A 92 9.05 -5.11 -4.69
CA ASP A 92 8.36 -4.77 -3.44
C ASP A 92 7.16 -3.86 -3.71
N MET A 93 5.96 -4.40 -3.53
CA MET A 93 4.70 -3.66 -3.64
C MET A 93 4.19 -3.15 -2.29
N THR A 94 4.93 -3.39 -1.22
CA THR A 94 4.65 -2.84 0.12
C THR A 94 4.88 -1.33 0.11
N THR A 95 4.03 -0.56 0.83
CA THR A 95 4.40 0.81 1.19
C THR A 95 5.49 0.74 2.25
N SER A 96 6.72 1.10 1.85
CA SER A 96 7.94 0.99 2.64
C SER A 96 8.81 2.26 2.50
N SER A 97 9.97 2.26 3.14
CA SER A 97 10.89 3.40 3.12
C SER A 97 11.59 3.54 1.75
N PRO A 98 11.63 4.75 1.15
CA PRO A 98 12.44 5.00 -0.05
C PRO A 98 13.93 4.67 0.14
N ALA A 99 14.46 4.88 1.34
CA ALA A 99 15.83 4.54 1.67
C ALA A 99 16.06 3.02 1.69
N LEU A 100 15.09 2.25 2.22
CA LEU A 100 15.14 0.79 2.18
C LEU A 100 15.08 0.26 0.74
N ALA A 101 14.19 0.81 -0.10
CA ALA A 101 14.11 0.42 -1.51
C ALA A 101 15.44 0.63 -2.25
N LYS A 102 16.12 1.77 -2.03
CA LYS A 102 17.47 2.02 -2.56
C LYS A 102 18.50 1.01 -2.03
N LYS A 103 18.52 0.79 -0.71
CA LYS A 103 19.41 -0.19 -0.06
C LYS A 103 19.24 -1.59 -0.67
N LEU A 104 17.98 -2.03 -0.88
CA LEU A 104 17.70 -3.34 -1.47
C LEU A 104 18.19 -3.43 -2.92
N SER A 105 18.01 -2.38 -3.72
CA SER A 105 18.56 -2.33 -5.09
C SER A 105 20.08 -2.36 -5.12
N GLU A 106 20.75 -1.66 -4.19
CA GLU A 106 22.21 -1.64 -4.09
C GLU A 106 22.81 -2.98 -3.64
N ILE A 107 22.14 -3.69 -2.72
CA ILE A 107 22.57 -5.02 -2.23
C ILE A 107 22.25 -6.10 -3.25
N GLY A 108 21.08 -6.00 -3.88
CA GLY A 108 20.52 -7.01 -4.77
C GLY A 108 21.15 -7.07 -6.18
N THR A 109 22.46 -6.85 -6.32
CA THR A 109 23.15 -6.72 -7.62
C THR A 109 23.08 -7.93 -8.54
N LYS A 110 22.66 -9.08 -8.02
CA LYS A 110 22.41 -10.31 -8.81
C LYS A 110 20.97 -10.41 -9.36
N PHE A 111 20.14 -9.43 -9.04
CA PHE A 111 18.70 -9.42 -9.32
C PHE A 111 18.29 -8.12 -9.98
N HIS A 112 17.09 -8.12 -10.56
CA HIS A 112 16.41 -6.94 -11.06
C HIS A 112 15.45 -6.44 -9.96
N VAL A 113 15.85 -5.43 -9.18
CA VAL A 113 15.12 -5.00 -7.98
C VAL A 113 14.32 -3.72 -8.25
N LEU A 114 13.01 -3.78 -8.01
CA LEU A 114 12.07 -2.67 -8.18
C LEU A 114 11.25 -2.44 -6.91
N ASP A 115 10.86 -1.19 -6.67
CA ASP A 115 9.82 -0.81 -5.72
C ASP A 115 8.56 -0.39 -6.49
N ALA A 116 7.42 -0.97 -6.13
CA ALA A 116 6.18 -0.76 -6.86
C ALA A 116 4.95 -0.64 -5.92
N PRO A 117 4.96 0.27 -4.94
CA PRO A 117 3.82 0.46 -4.05
C PRO A 117 2.57 0.85 -4.83
N VAL A 118 1.41 0.57 -4.21
CA VAL A 118 0.11 0.65 -4.87
C VAL A 118 -0.86 1.59 -4.16
N SER A 119 -1.84 2.08 -4.92
CA SER A 119 -3.02 2.81 -4.42
C SER A 119 -4.28 2.25 -5.07
N GLY A 120 -5.41 2.28 -4.34
CA GLY A 120 -6.71 1.77 -4.80
C GLY A 120 -7.41 0.84 -3.80
N GLY A 121 -6.74 0.52 -2.68
CA GLY A 121 -7.28 -0.30 -1.60
C GLY A 121 -7.61 -1.74 -2.03
N ASP A 122 -8.37 -2.42 -1.19
CA ASP A 122 -8.83 -3.80 -1.39
C ASP A 122 -9.72 -3.95 -2.64
N ILE A 123 -10.60 -2.99 -2.88
CA ILE A 123 -11.47 -2.96 -4.06
C ILE A 123 -10.63 -2.85 -5.35
N GLY A 124 -9.63 -1.97 -5.37
CA GLY A 124 -8.71 -1.84 -6.49
C GLY A 124 -7.91 -3.11 -6.74
N ALA A 125 -7.45 -3.77 -5.68
CA ALA A 125 -6.74 -5.05 -5.78
C ALA A 125 -7.65 -6.16 -6.33
N LYS A 126 -8.89 -6.24 -5.86
CA LYS A 126 -9.87 -7.23 -6.32
C LYS A 126 -10.24 -7.04 -7.80
N ASN A 127 -10.41 -5.80 -8.23
CA ASN A 127 -10.85 -5.45 -9.58
C ASN A 127 -9.70 -5.29 -10.58
N ALA A 128 -8.45 -5.56 -10.20
CA ALA A 128 -7.25 -5.31 -11.02
C ALA A 128 -7.21 -3.86 -11.56
N SER A 129 -7.55 -2.90 -10.73
CA SER A 129 -7.63 -1.48 -11.09
C SER A 129 -6.71 -0.59 -10.26
N LEU A 130 -5.65 -1.17 -9.69
CA LEU A 130 -4.69 -0.44 -8.87
C LEU A 130 -3.94 0.62 -9.68
N SER A 131 -3.55 1.71 -9.00
CA SER A 131 -2.45 2.56 -9.42
C SER A 131 -1.15 1.96 -8.88
N ILE A 132 -0.18 1.70 -9.75
CA ILE A 132 1.11 1.09 -9.41
C ILE A 132 2.22 2.10 -9.73
N MET A 133 3.01 2.45 -8.72
CA MET A 133 4.03 3.49 -8.76
C MET A 133 5.40 2.83 -8.79
N VAL A 134 6.05 2.77 -9.97
CA VAL A 134 7.24 1.92 -10.15
C VAL A 134 8.53 2.72 -10.14
N GLY A 135 9.47 2.30 -9.27
CA GLY A 135 10.86 2.74 -9.24
C GLY A 135 11.80 1.56 -9.49
N GLY A 136 12.90 1.80 -10.18
CA GLY A 136 13.91 0.81 -10.56
C GLY A 136 14.54 1.12 -11.91
N GLU A 137 15.18 0.13 -12.55
CA GLU A 137 15.68 0.32 -13.91
C GLU A 137 14.52 0.30 -14.90
N LYS A 138 14.61 1.15 -15.93
CA LYS A 138 13.52 1.35 -16.89
C LYS A 138 13.26 0.09 -17.72
N GLU A 139 14.29 -0.59 -18.11
CA GLU A 139 14.24 -1.83 -18.87
C GLU A 139 13.51 -2.94 -18.09
N ASP A 140 13.73 -3.01 -16.78
CA ASP A 140 13.07 -3.97 -15.89
C ASP A 140 11.58 -3.66 -15.74
N PHE A 141 11.24 -2.37 -15.64
CA PHE A 141 9.85 -1.89 -15.65
C PHE A 141 9.16 -2.29 -16.96
N GLU A 142 9.77 -2.02 -18.12
CA GLU A 142 9.21 -2.33 -19.45
C GLU A 142 9.00 -3.84 -19.62
N TYR A 143 9.92 -4.66 -19.12
CA TYR A 143 9.81 -6.12 -19.16
C TYR A 143 8.64 -6.63 -18.29
N LEU A 144 8.43 -6.05 -17.09
CA LEU A 144 7.38 -6.47 -16.16
C LEU A 144 6.03 -5.77 -16.41
N LEU A 145 5.94 -4.82 -17.34
CA LEU A 145 4.71 -4.08 -17.61
C LEU A 145 3.49 -4.98 -17.82
N PRO A 146 3.55 -6.07 -18.63
CA PRO A 146 2.42 -6.97 -18.80
C PRO A 146 1.99 -7.68 -17.50
N VAL A 147 2.91 -7.87 -16.56
CA VAL A 147 2.61 -8.46 -15.24
C VAL A 147 1.89 -7.44 -14.35
N PHE A 148 2.34 -6.18 -14.36
CA PHE A 148 1.66 -5.11 -13.63
C PHE A 148 0.24 -4.85 -14.18
N GLU A 149 0.03 -4.94 -15.49
CA GLU A 149 -1.27 -4.78 -16.16
C GLU A 149 -2.32 -5.81 -15.70
N ALA A 150 -1.88 -6.98 -15.22
CA ALA A 150 -2.76 -7.96 -14.61
C ALA A 150 -3.34 -7.52 -13.25
N MET A 151 -2.74 -6.51 -12.60
CA MET A 151 -3.10 -6.05 -11.25
C MET A 151 -3.58 -4.60 -11.20
N GLY A 152 -3.25 -3.79 -12.21
CA GLY A 152 -3.53 -2.35 -12.20
C GLY A 152 -3.92 -1.79 -13.56
N LYS A 153 -4.45 -0.57 -13.55
CA LYS A 153 -4.85 0.18 -14.76
C LYS A 153 -4.02 1.45 -14.97
N ASN A 154 -3.48 2.00 -13.89
CA ASN A 154 -2.63 3.19 -13.92
C ASN A 154 -1.23 2.81 -13.43
N ILE A 155 -0.33 2.52 -14.36
CA ILE A 155 1.01 1.99 -14.07
C ILE A 155 2.02 3.01 -14.55
N ILE A 156 2.76 3.62 -13.60
CA ILE A 156 3.64 4.75 -13.90
C ILE A 156 5.06 4.45 -13.48
N TYR A 157 6.00 4.55 -14.41
CA TYR A 157 7.42 4.57 -14.12
C TYR A 157 7.85 5.95 -13.60
N LEU A 158 8.54 5.98 -12.48
CA LEU A 158 8.87 7.21 -11.75
C LEU A 158 10.37 7.49 -11.65
N GLY A 159 11.20 6.59 -12.16
CA GLY A 159 12.66 6.73 -12.11
C GLY A 159 13.35 5.59 -11.36
N LYS A 160 14.55 5.85 -10.85
CA LYS A 160 15.40 4.86 -10.15
C LYS A 160 14.76 4.33 -8.86
N ALA A 161 15.35 3.29 -8.29
CA ALA A 161 14.91 2.66 -7.05
C ALA A 161 14.61 3.67 -5.94
N GLY A 162 13.49 3.49 -5.25
CA GLY A 162 12.93 4.38 -4.25
C GLY A 162 12.01 5.48 -4.80
N SER A 163 11.92 5.66 -6.14
CA SER A 163 11.03 6.66 -6.74
C SER A 163 9.56 6.28 -6.60
N GLY A 164 9.21 5.00 -6.67
CA GLY A 164 7.88 4.49 -6.41
C GLY A 164 7.43 4.80 -4.98
N GLN A 165 8.28 4.49 -3.99
CA GLN A 165 8.01 4.78 -2.59
C GLN A 165 7.87 6.29 -2.31
N ASN A 166 8.72 7.13 -2.94
CA ASN A 166 8.57 8.59 -2.84
C ASN A 166 7.24 9.08 -3.42
N CYS A 167 6.81 8.55 -4.55
CA CYS A 167 5.51 8.87 -5.13
C CYS A 167 4.37 8.41 -4.20
N LYS A 168 4.49 7.24 -3.60
CA LYS A 168 3.52 6.76 -2.60
C LYS A 168 3.47 7.68 -1.38
N ALA A 169 4.60 8.21 -0.92
CA ALA A 169 4.62 9.21 0.14
C ALA A 169 3.86 10.48 -0.27
N CYS A 170 4.05 11.00 -1.48
CA CYS A 170 3.27 12.14 -2.00
C CYS A 170 1.76 11.83 -2.01
N ASN A 171 1.36 10.63 -2.44
CA ASN A 171 -0.03 10.18 -2.41
C ASN A 171 -0.60 10.20 -0.98
N GLN A 172 0.13 9.67 0.00
CA GLN A 172 -0.33 9.60 1.39
C GLN A 172 -0.40 10.99 2.04
N ILE A 173 0.54 11.89 1.74
CA ILE A 173 0.49 13.30 2.16
C ILE A 173 -0.79 13.99 1.65
N ALA A 174 -1.11 13.82 0.36
CA ALA A 174 -2.32 14.40 -0.24
C ALA A 174 -3.61 13.82 0.39
N ILE A 175 -3.63 12.51 0.63
CA ILE A 175 -4.75 11.85 1.32
C ILE A 175 -4.91 12.41 2.76
N ALA A 176 -3.80 12.56 3.49
CA ALA A 176 -3.82 13.08 4.86
C ALA A 176 -4.50 14.45 4.94
N GLY A 177 -4.09 15.38 4.09
CA GLY A 177 -4.70 16.71 4.05
C GLY A 177 -6.19 16.69 3.70
N THR A 178 -6.57 15.91 2.68
CA THR A 178 -7.96 15.89 2.21
C THR A 178 -8.92 15.15 3.15
N ILE A 179 -8.48 14.09 3.83
CA ILE A 179 -9.34 13.37 4.78
C ILE A 179 -9.54 14.16 6.07
N ALA A 180 -8.49 14.82 6.58
CA ALA A 180 -8.59 15.69 7.75
C ALA A 180 -9.51 16.89 7.47
N ALA A 181 -9.36 17.55 6.31
CA ALA A 181 -10.23 18.64 5.90
C ALA A 181 -11.71 18.20 5.77
N ALA A 182 -11.95 16.98 5.24
CA ALA A 182 -13.31 16.44 5.16
C ALA A 182 -13.92 16.21 6.55
N ALA A 183 -13.15 15.65 7.49
CA ALA A 183 -13.61 15.42 8.86
C ALA A 183 -13.93 16.75 9.59
N GLU A 184 -13.03 17.73 9.51
CA GLU A 184 -13.27 19.07 10.12
C GLU A 184 -14.48 19.76 9.52
N ALA A 185 -14.68 19.69 8.19
CA ALA A 185 -15.83 20.30 7.54
C ALA A 185 -17.15 19.66 7.98
N MET A 186 -17.20 18.33 8.14
CA MET A 186 -18.41 17.64 8.62
C MET A 186 -18.67 17.93 10.09
N HIS A 187 -17.64 17.92 10.93
CA HIS A 187 -17.78 18.32 12.34
C HIS A 187 -18.23 19.76 12.49
N TYR A 188 -17.66 20.70 11.71
CA TYR A 188 -18.11 22.09 11.73
C TYR A 188 -19.59 22.21 11.38
N ALA A 189 -20.04 21.52 10.32
CA ALA A 189 -21.45 21.56 9.91
C ALA A 189 -22.38 21.13 11.05
N GLU A 190 -22.08 20.02 11.71
CA GLU A 190 -22.86 19.54 12.87
C GLU A 190 -22.84 20.54 14.03
N SER A 191 -21.66 21.12 14.35
CA SER A 191 -21.48 22.06 15.45
C SER A 191 -22.29 23.36 15.30
N VAL A 192 -22.55 23.79 14.06
CA VAL A 192 -23.37 24.98 13.78
C VAL A 192 -24.84 24.65 13.43
N GLY A 193 -25.24 23.37 13.60
CA GLY A 193 -26.63 22.93 13.42
C GLY A 193 -27.03 22.72 11.95
N LEU A 194 -26.10 22.55 11.04
CA LEU A 194 -26.38 22.19 9.64
C LEU A 194 -26.46 20.68 9.48
N ASP A 195 -27.32 20.23 8.58
CA ASP A 195 -27.35 18.81 8.17
C ASP A 195 -26.11 18.48 7.32
N GLY A 196 -25.28 17.56 7.82
CA GLY A 196 -24.01 17.19 7.19
C GLY A 196 -24.18 16.67 5.77
N ASN A 197 -25.24 15.91 5.48
CA ASN A 197 -25.51 15.40 4.13
C ASN A 197 -25.87 16.52 3.14
N THR A 198 -26.63 17.52 3.60
CA THR A 198 -26.99 18.69 2.81
C THR A 198 -25.71 19.51 2.50
N VAL A 199 -24.85 19.73 3.51
CA VAL A 199 -23.58 20.44 3.33
C VAL A 199 -22.69 19.67 2.35
N LEU A 200 -22.54 18.37 2.54
CA LEU A 200 -21.73 17.50 1.65
C LEU A 200 -22.17 17.62 0.18
N ASN A 201 -23.49 17.54 -0.06
CA ASN A 201 -24.07 17.70 -1.40
C ASN A 201 -23.79 19.08 -2.01
N ALA A 202 -23.77 20.12 -1.18
CA ALA A 202 -23.53 21.49 -1.64
C ALA A 202 -22.06 21.73 -2.06
N ILE A 203 -21.08 21.12 -1.35
CA ILE A 203 -19.67 21.47 -1.52
C ILE A 203 -18.86 20.43 -2.28
N SER A 204 -19.26 19.14 -2.30
CA SER A 204 -18.44 18.06 -2.87
C SER A 204 -18.24 18.18 -4.39
N LYS A 205 -19.12 18.88 -5.11
CA LYS A 205 -19.02 19.05 -6.57
C LYS A 205 -18.29 20.34 -6.99
N GLY A 206 -17.84 21.12 -6.01
CA GLY A 206 -17.08 22.36 -6.23
C GLY A 206 -15.59 22.19 -5.90
N ALA A 207 -14.94 23.33 -5.59
CA ALA A 207 -13.51 23.39 -5.27
C ALA A 207 -13.11 22.59 -4.02
N ALA A 208 -14.04 22.28 -3.11
CA ALA A 208 -13.83 21.44 -1.95
C ALA A 208 -13.88 19.93 -2.27
N GLY A 209 -14.26 19.56 -3.50
CA GLY A 209 -14.40 18.17 -3.92
C GLY A 209 -13.10 17.39 -3.83
N SER A 210 -13.20 16.15 -3.36
CA SER A 210 -12.10 15.20 -3.29
C SER A 210 -12.65 13.79 -3.19
N TRP A 211 -11.79 12.78 -3.49
CA TRP A 211 -12.18 11.39 -3.26
C TRP A 211 -12.63 11.15 -1.81
N GLN A 212 -12.01 11.85 -0.85
CA GLN A 212 -12.38 11.74 0.57
C GLN A 212 -13.79 12.31 0.85
N MET A 213 -14.14 13.42 0.23
CA MET A 213 -15.49 13.98 0.30
C MET A 213 -16.55 13.05 -0.33
N ASP A 214 -16.23 12.42 -1.46
CA ASP A 214 -17.20 11.57 -2.16
C ASP A 214 -17.36 10.18 -1.49
N ASN A 215 -16.31 9.65 -0.83
CA ASN A 215 -16.31 8.25 -0.35
C ASN A 215 -16.24 8.12 1.18
N ASN A 216 -15.47 8.95 1.87
CA ASN A 216 -15.26 8.83 3.31
C ASN A 216 -16.15 9.78 4.14
N ALA A 217 -16.45 10.98 3.65
CA ALA A 217 -17.35 11.88 4.37
C ALA A 217 -18.75 11.29 4.62
N PRO A 218 -19.40 10.60 3.66
CA PRO A 218 -20.65 9.89 3.93
C PRO A 218 -20.52 8.83 5.02
N LYS A 219 -19.39 8.12 5.09
CA LYS A 219 -19.14 7.13 6.14
C LYS A 219 -18.95 7.79 7.51
N MET A 220 -18.24 8.92 7.57
CA MET A 220 -18.07 9.72 8.79
C MET A 220 -19.43 10.13 9.37
N LEU A 221 -20.33 10.63 8.52
CA LEU A 221 -21.69 11.06 8.91
C LEU A 221 -22.56 9.89 9.40
N ASN A 222 -22.32 8.68 8.93
CA ASN A 222 -23.05 7.49 9.31
C ASN A 222 -22.35 6.65 10.39
N SER A 223 -21.22 7.12 10.94
CA SER A 223 -20.38 6.37 11.90
C SER A 223 -19.99 4.97 11.37
N ASP A 224 -19.80 4.84 10.06
CA ASP A 224 -19.29 3.63 9.39
C ASP A 224 -17.76 3.68 9.36
N TYR A 225 -17.12 2.94 10.25
CA TYR A 225 -15.66 2.89 10.37
C TYR A 225 -15.05 1.60 9.85
N GLU A 226 -15.82 0.80 9.12
CA GLU A 226 -15.31 -0.41 8.46
C GLU A 226 -14.11 -0.06 7.56
N PRO A 227 -12.95 -0.75 7.75
CA PRO A 227 -11.70 -0.33 7.16
C PRO A 227 -11.57 -0.75 5.69
N GLY A 228 -11.62 0.21 4.77
CA GLY A 228 -11.01 0.06 3.45
C GLY A 228 -9.48 0.24 3.52
N PHE A 229 -9.01 1.03 4.51
CA PHE A 229 -7.60 1.20 4.86
C PHE A 229 -7.47 1.49 6.37
N PHE A 230 -6.69 0.67 7.08
CA PHE A 230 -6.55 0.72 8.52
C PHE A 230 -5.77 1.94 9.00
N ILE A 231 -6.19 2.57 10.09
CA ILE A 231 -5.50 3.69 10.76
C ILE A 231 -4.04 3.34 11.06
N LYS A 232 -3.76 2.18 11.65
CA LYS A 232 -2.39 1.74 11.96
C LYS A 232 -1.45 1.71 10.76
N HIS A 233 -1.95 1.33 9.57
CA HIS A 233 -1.17 1.33 8.34
C HIS A 233 -1.01 2.75 7.78
N PHE A 234 -2.03 3.59 7.94
CA PHE A 234 -1.93 4.98 7.54
C PHE A 234 -0.92 5.76 8.39
N ILE A 235 -0.94 5.59 9.71
CA ILE A 235 0.08 6.13 10.62
C ILE A 235 1.49 5.73 10.18
N LYS A 236 1.70 4.44 9.85
CA LYS A 236 2.98 3.96 9.32
C LYS A 236 3.37 4.71 8.05
N ASP A 237 2.46 4.89 7.11
CA ASP A 237 2.73 5.55 5.83
C ASP A 237 3.08 7.04 6.03
N LEU A 238 2.38 7.73 6.93
CA LEU A 238 2.66 9.12 7.28
C LEU A 238 4.01 9.28 7.98
N LYS A 239 4.37 8.34 8.87
CA LYS A 239 5.69 8.29 9.51
C LYS A 239 6.81 8.14 8.49
N ILE A 240 6.67 7.26 7.50
CA ILE A 240 7.65 7.10 6.42
C ILE A 240 7.86 8.42 5.67
N ALA A 241 6.78 9.14 5.36
CA ALA A 241 6.86 10.43 4.68
C ALA A 241 7.54 11.50 5.57
N ARG A 242 7.15 11.60 6.85
CA ARG A 242 7.76 12.49 7.84
C ARG A 242 9.26 12.22 7.98
N ASP A 243 9.64 10.98 8.28
CA ASP A 243 11.03 10.58 8.52
C ASP A 243 11.91 10.85 7.27
N THR A 244 11.34 10.71 6.07
CA THR A 244 12.02 11.05 4.82
C THR A 244 12.32 12.55 4.73
N MET A 245 11.41 13.43 5.14
CA MET A 245 11.61 14.88 5.12
C MET A 245 12.54 15.34 6.25
N GLU A 246 12.39 14.78 7.45
CA GLU A 246 13.30 15.04 8.58
C GLU A 246 14.75 14.69 8.22
N SER A 247 14.99 13.63 7.46
CA SER A 247 16.33 13.27 6.97
C SER A 247 16.97 14.34 6.06
N LYS A 248 16.14 15.25 5.52
CA LYS A 248 16.55 16.40 4.69
C LYS A 248 16.56 17.71 5.45
N ASN A 249 16.28 17.67 6.77
CA ASN A 249 16.07 18.84 7.63
C ASN A 249 14.89 19.72 7.15
N GLU A 250 13.84 19.09 6.63
CA GLU A 250 12.62 19.74 6.20
C GLU A 250 11.41 19.23 6.99
N GLU A 251 10.36 20.05 7.11
CA GLU A 251 9.11 19.71 7.78
C GLU A 251 7.92 19.92 6.88
N LEU A 252 6.89 19.08 7.10
CA LEU A 252 5.58 19.19 6.46
C LEU A 252 4.51 19.42 7.54
N PRO A 253 4.21 20.68 7.90
CA PRO A 253 3.36 20.99 9.07
C PRO A 253 1.97 20.36 9.02
N VAL A 254 1.32 20.32 7.84
CA VAL A 254 0.00 19.69 7.69
C VAL A 254 0.09 18.18 7.91
N LEU A 255 1.10 17.52 7.33
CA LEU A 255 1.32 16.08 7.54
C LEU A 255 1.55 15.76 9.02
N ASN A 256 2.41 16.54 9.70
CA ASN A 256 2.73 16.34 11.11
C ASN A 256 1.48 16.50 11.99
N LYS A 257 0.66 17.51 11.72
CA LYS A 257 -0.59 17.68 12.48
C LYS A 257 -1.58 16.54 12.25
N VAL A 258 -1.76 16.11 11.02
CA VAL A 258 -2.68 14.98 10.72
C VAL A 258 -2.17 13.67 11.31
N LEU A 259 -0.85 13.44 11.30
CA LEU A 259 -0.25 12.28 11.97
C LEU A 259 -0.55 12.30 13.48
N GLU A 260 -0.38 13.44 14.17
CA GLU A 260 -0.74 13.61 15.58
C GLU A 260 -2.21 13.25 15.85
N LEU A 261 -3.14 13.70 14.98
CA LEU A 261 -4.57 13.38 15.12
C LEU A 261 -4.81 11.85 15.03
N TYR A 262 -4.17 11.19 14.07
CA TYR A 262 -4.30 9.73 13.92
C TYR A 262 -3.65 8.96 15.06
N GLU A 263 -2.50 9.40 15.57
CA GLU A 263 -1.87 8.79 16.74
C GLU A 263 -2.78 8.89 17.97
N ASN A 264 -3.41 10.05 18.17
CA ASN A 264 -4.35 10.25 19.28
C ASN A 264 -5.54 9.27 19.22
N ILE A 265 -6.21 9.14 18.07
CA ILE A 265 -7.35 8.22 17.96
C ILE A 265 -6.92 6.75 18.02
N ALA A 266 -5.73 6.42 17.56
CA ALA A 266 -5.16 5.08 17.70
C ALA A 266 -4.88 4.73 19.16
N ASP A 267 -4.33 5.66 19.95
CA ASP A 267 -4.08 5.49 21.39
C ASP A 267 -5.41 5.33 22.17
N ASN A 268 -6.53 5.82 21.62
CA ASN A 268 -7.88 5.60 22.13
C ASN A 268 -8.54 4.31 21.61
N GLY A 269 -7.79 3.40 20.99
CA GLY A 269 -8.24 2.05 20.60
C GLY A 269 -8.81 1.93 19.19
N LEU A 270 -8.70 2.96 18.35
CA LEU A 270 -9.25 2.95 16.98
C LEU A 270 -8.24 2.55 15.90
N GLU A 271 -7.08 2.00 16.28
CA GLU A 271 -6.01 1.64 15.34
C GLU A 271 -6.43 0.59 14.28
N ASN A 272 -7.46 -0.19 14.57
CA ASN A 272 -7.99 -1.23 13.66
C ASN A 272 -9.20 -0.77 12.84
N GLU A 273 -9.64 0.47 13.02
CA GLU A 273 -10.70 1.07 12.24
C GLU A 273 -10.20 1.66 10.92
N GLY A 274 -11.14 2.06 10.06
CA GLY A 274 -10.86 2.76 8.81
C GLY A 274 -10.42 4.20 9.03
N THR A 275 -9.64 4.74 8.10
CA THR A 275 -9.10 6.11 8.19
C THR A 275 -10.16 7.19 8.34
N GLN A 276 -11.40 6.95 7.94
CA GLN A 276 -12.53 7.87 8.14
C GLN A 276 -12.91 8.04 9.61
N ALA A 277 -12.49 7.14 10.51
CA ALA A 277 -12.71 7.30 11.95
C ALA A 277 -11.94 8.49 12.57
N ILE A 278 -11.14 9.23 11.79
CA ILE A 278 -10.55 10.51 12.23
C ILE A 278 -11.59 11.51 12.75
N ILE A 279 -12.84 11.40 12.29
CA ILE A 279 -13.96 12.24 12.79
C ILE A 279 -14.18 12.07 14.29
N GLU A 280 -13.84 10.94 14.89
CA GLU A 280 -13.96 10.66 16.32
C GLU A 280 -13.03 11.53 17.19
N TYR A 281 -11.96 12.09 16.59
CA TYR A 281 -11.11 13.04 17.29
C TYR A 281 -11.88 14.30 17.75
N TYR A 282 -12.94 14.66 17.04
CA TYR A 282 -13.72 15.87 17.27
C TYR A 282 -14.99 15.63 18.12
N LYS A 283 -15.31 14.39 18.44
CA LYS A 283 -16.45 13.99 19.27
C LYS A 283 -16.04 13.77 20.72
#